data_97f8895800ac273091d4502a35a8cfff
#
_entry.id   97f8895800ac273091d4502a35a8cfff
#
_cell.length_a   1.000
_cell.length_b   1.000
_cell.length_c   1.000
_cell.angle_alpha   90.00
_cell.angle_beta   90.00
_cell.angle_gamma   90.00
#
_symmetry.space_group_name_H-M   'P 1'
#
loop_
_entity.id
_entity.type
_entity.pdbx_description
1 polymer ?
#
loop_
_entity_poly.entity_id
_entity_poly.type
_entity_poly.pdbx_seq_one_letter_code
_entity_poly.pdbx_strand_id
1 'polypeptide(L)'
;MTSAAPLRILTVCTGNVCRSPLAERLLQAGFDEICPEAVEVRSAGIHALVGSAAEPGSRAIASALGASLAGFTARQLTTPMLTGADLILALSTEHRSVILQLAPSAFRKTFTLREFARVLSGAPLENAGTGSTAAVRQAWLAAISEAASLRQAGPAADDDVTDPFREGPEVYRKMAEELVPAVDAILTAADSVRRRRHAGSP
;
A
#
# COMPACT_ATOMS: atom_id res chain seq x y z
N MET A 1 -12.84 -26.55 -6.69
CA MET A 1 -13.35 -25.27 -6.11
C MET A 1 -12.33 -24.20 -6.47
N THR A 2 -12.67 -23.27 -7.34
CA THR A 2 -11.77 -22.15 -7.70
C THR A 2 -11.61 -21.26 -6.47
N SER A 3 -10.39 -21.16 -5.96
CA SER A 3 -10.05 -20.20 -4.90
C SER A 3 -10.42 -18.78 -5.38
N ALA A 4 -11.06 -18.00 -4.54
CA ALA A 4 -11.37 -16.62 -4.86
C ALA A 4 -10.06 -15.83 -5.05
N ALA A 5 -10.05 -14.90 -6.00
CA ALA A 5 -8.88 -14.06 -6.24
C ALA A 5 -8.58 -13.17 -5.01
N PRO A 6 -7.31 -13.01 -4.62
CA PRO A 6 -6.92 -12.14 -3.50
C PRO A 6 -7.23 -10.66 -3.82
N LEU A 7 -7.30 -9.83 -2.78
CA LEU A 7 -7.28 -8.38 -2.93
C LEU A 7 -5.92 -7.97 -3.51
N ARG A 8 -5.91 -7.16 -4.57
CA ARG A 8 -4.70 -6.72 -5.24
C ARG A 8 -4.40 -5.26 -4.92
N ILE A 9 -3.29 -5.02 -4.24
CA ILE A 9 -2.79 -3.68 -3.90
C ILE A 9 -1.56 -3.39 -4.76
N LEU A 10 -1.51 -2.20 -5.34
CA LEU A 10 -0.37 -1.71 -6.12
C LEU A 10 0.20 -0.45 -5.49
N THR A 11 1.45 -0.48 -5.05
CA THR A 11 2.17 0.70 -4.57
C THR A 11 3.03 1.30 -5.69
N VAL A 12 3.02 2.63 -5.85
CA VAL A 12 3.65 3.30 -7.01
C VAL A 12 4.51 4.48 -6.57
N CYS A 13 5.77 4.50 -7.05
CA CYS A 13 6.67 5.66 -6.94
C CYS A 13 7.35 5.95 -8.28
N THR A 14 8.41 6.75 -8.32
CA THR A 14 9.13 7.07 -9.56
C THR A 14 9.93 5.88 -10.07
N GLY A 15 11.02 5.52 -9.39
CA GLY A 15 12.03 4.54 -9.85
C GLY A 15 11.73 3.09 -9.51
N ASN A 16 10.77 2.81 -8.62
CA ASN A 16 10.49 1.49 -8.04
C ASN A 16 11.73 0.84 -7.39
N VAL A 17 12.56 1.63 -6.74
CA VAL A 17 13.77 1.13 -6.04
C VAL A 17 13.85 1.54 -4.57
N CYS A 18 13.10 2.55 -4.13
CA CYS A 18 13.11 3.03 -2.72
C CYS A 18 11.75 2.85 -2.03
N ARG A 19 10.84 3.80 -2.26
CA ARG A 19 9.56 3.95 -1.52
C ARG A 19 8.58 2.82 -1.78
N SER A 20 8.19 2.59 -3.03
CA SER A 20 7.16 1.59 -3.36
C SER A 20 7.58 0.15 -3.08
N PRO A 21 8.87 -0.29 -3.24
CA PRO A 21 9.28 -1.62 -2.82
C PRO A 21 9.21 -1.82 -1.30
N LEU A 22 9.58 -0.78 -0.54
CA LEU A 22 9.50 -0.83 0.93
C LEU A 22 8.04 -0.96 1.37
N ALA A 23 7.14 -0.13 0.83
CA ALA A 23 5.70 -0.23 1.11
C ALA A 23 5.12 -1.59 0.71
N GLU A 24 5.49 -2.14 -0.47
CA GLU A 24 5.10 -3.48 -0.92
C GLU A 24 5.42 -4.53 0.13
N ARG A 25 6.68 -4.57 0.60
CA ARG A 25 7.15 -5.64 1.49
C ARG A 25 6.60 -5.52 2.90
N LEU A 26 6.49 -4.31 3.43
CA LEU A 26 5.91 -4.08 4.75
C LEU A 26 4.42 -4.42 4.78
N LEU A 27 3.65 -3.96 3.78
CA LEU A 27 2.24 -4.31 3.66
C LEU A 27 2.04 -5.81 3.47
N GLN A 28 2.81 -6.46 2.56
CA GLN A 28 2.67 -7.89 2.32
C GLN A 28 2.97 -8.69 3.60
N ALA A 29 4.09 -8.40 4.29
CA ALA A 29 4.44 -9.10 5.52
C ALA A 29 3.34 -8.97 6.58
N GLY A 30 2.79 -7.77 6.79
CA GLY A 30 1.71 -7.57 7.74
C GLY A 30 0.40 -8.26 7.33
N PHE A 31 0.04 -8.25 6.05
CA PHE A 31 -1.14 -8.98 5.57
C PHE A 31 -0.98 -10.49 5.65
N ASP A 32 0.22 -11.03 5.41
CA ASP A 32 0.50 -12.46 5.55
C ASP A 32 0.29 -12.95 7.00
N GLU A 33 0.53 -12.09 7.99
CA GLU A 33 0.24 -12.38 9.40
C GLU A 33 -1.26 -12.27 9.74
N ILE A 34 -1.97 -11.29 9.15
CA ILE A 34 -3.37 -10.98 9.48
C ILE A 34 -4.34 -11.89 8.72
N CYS A 35 -4.14 -12.05 7.42
CA CYS A 35 -5.02 -12.78 6.52
C CYS A 35 -4.22 -13.47 5.39
N PRO A 36 -3.52 -14.58 5.70
CA PRO A 36 -2.66 -15.27 4.74
C PRO A 36 -3.38 -15.54 3.41
N GLU A 37 -2.68 -15.33 2.29
CA GLU A 37 -3.16 -15.56 0.91
C GLU A 37 -4.37 -14.72 0.46
N ALA A 38 -4.92 -13.86 1.33
CA ALA A 38 -6.09 -13.05 1.00
C ALA A 38 -5.75 -11.72 0.33
N VAL A 39 -4.50 -11.25 0.46
CA VAL A 39 -4.02 -9.99 -0.11
C VAL A 39 -2.72 -10.22 -0.86
N GLU A 40 -2.63 -9.69 -2.07
CA GLU A 40 -1.42 -9.63 -2.89
C GLU A 40 -0.98 -8.17 -3.04
N VAL A 41 0.21 -7.83 -2.57
CA VAL A 41 0.78 -6.50 -2.72
C VAL A 41 1.90 -6.53 -3.75
N ARG A 42 1.85 -5.63 -4.72
CA ARG A 42 2.86 -5.43 -5.76
C ARG A 42 3.26 -3.97 -5.81
N SER A 43 4.42 -3.69 -6.43
CA SER A 43 4.84 -2.30 -6.69
C SER A 43 5.28 -2.09 -8.14
N ALA A 44 5.27 -0.82 -8.59
CA ALA A 44 5.78 -0.42 -9.89
C ALA A 44 6.29 1.03 -9.85
N GLY A 45 7.02 1.46 -10.87
CA GLY A 45 7.49 2.82 -11.01
C GLY A 45 6.95 3.50 -12.26
N ILE A 46 6.61 4.79 -12.17
CA ILE A 46 6.20 5.60 -13.33
C ILE A 46 7.36 5.80 -14.32
N HIS A 47 8.59 5.81 -13.80
CA HIS A 47 9.86 5.81 -14.53
C HIS A 47 10.82 4.82 -13.87
N ALA A 48 10.47 3.53 -13.92
CA ALA A 48 11.19 2.51 -13.18
C ALA A 48 12.63 2.31 -13.69
N LEU A 49 13.54 2.05 -12.76
CA LEU A 49 14.87 1.53 -13.06
C LEU A 49 14.78 0.02 -13.28
N VAL A 50 14.12 -0.38 -14.36
CA VAL A 50 13.74 -1.77 -14.64
C VAL A 50 14.89 -2.74 -14.45
N GLY A 51 14.66 -3.83 -13.71
CA GLY A 51 15.66 -4.85 -13.42
C GLY A 51 16.60 -4.50 -12.25
N SER A 52 16.60 -3.26 -11.76
CA SER A 52 17.43 -2.88 -10.62
C SER A 52 16.89 -3.47 -9.32
N ALA A 53 17.80 -3.79 -8.41
CA ALA A 53 17.45 -4.16 -7.03
C ALA A 53 16.95 -2.91 -6.26
N ALA A 54 16.29 -3.15 -5.14
CA ALA A 54 15.96 -2.06 -4.21
C ALA A 54 17.24 -1.42 -3.64
N GLU A 55 17.19 -0.12 -3.42
CA GLU A 55 18.31 0.66 -2.87
C GLU A 55 18.73 0.18 -1.47
N PRO A 56 20.03 0.24 -1.14
CA PRO A 56 20.57 -0.25 0.13
C PRO A 56 19.86 0.33 1.36
N GLY A 57 19.53 1.63 1.36
CA GLY A 57 18.83 2.28 2.45
C GLY A 57 17.44 1.69 2.70
N SER A 58 16.67 1.43 1.64
CA SER A 58 15.35 0.78 1.76
C SER A 58 15.46 -0.68 2.21
N ARG A 59 16.50 -1.41 1.77
CA ARG A 59 16.76 -2.78 2.23
C ARG A 59 17.09 -2.82 3.72
N ALA A 60 17.91 -1.88 4.19
CA ALA A 60 18.24 -1.77 5.61
C ALA A 60 17.01 -1.50 6.48
N ILE A 61 16.14 -0.57 6.06
CA ILE A 61 14.89 -0.26 6.76
C ILE A 61 13.96 -1.47 6.77
N ALA A 62 13.74 -2.13 5.62
CA ALA A 62 12.92 -3.34 5.55
C ALA A 62 13.41 -4.41 6.52
N SER A 63 14.74 -4.69 6.53
CA SER A 63 15.36 -5.68 7.42
C SER A 63 15.17 -5.33 8.90
N ALA A 64 15.33 -4.06 9.28
CA ALA A 64 15.12 -3.60 10.65
C ALA A 64 13.65 -3.76 11.12
N LEU A 65 12.70 -3.78 10.19
CA LEU A 65 11.26 -3.96 10.43
C LEU A 65 10.77 -5.40 10.16
N GLY A 66 11.70 -6.38 10.06
CA GLY A 66 11.35 -7.78 9.87
C GLY A 66 10.91 -8.19 8.47
N ALA A 67 11.01 -7.30 7.49
CA ALA A 67 10.69 -7.59 6.09
C ALA A 67 11.95 -7.75 5.23
N SER A 68 11.81 -8.36 4.04
CA SER A 68 12.96 -8.59 3.14
C SER A 68 12.70 -8.05 1.73
N LEU A 69 13.65 -7.27 1.22
CA LEU A 69 13.72 -6.86 -0.18
C LEU A 69 14.71 -7.72 -1.00
N ALA A 70 15.16 -8.86 -0.46
CA ALA A 70 15.99 -9.80 -1.22
C ALA A 70 15.24 -10.32 -2.46
N GLY A 71 15.94 -10.39 -3.59
CA GLY A 71 15.34 -10.83 -4.86
C GLY A 71 14.34 -9.85 -5.49
N PHE A 72 14.12 -8.69 -4.91
CA PHE A 72 13.28 -7.65 -5.52
C PHE A 72 13.93 -7.11 -6.81
N THR A 73 13.11 -6.90 -7.83
CA THR A 73 13.52 -6.24 -9.07
C THR A 73 12.48 -5.20 -9.48
N ALA A 74 12.97 -4.00 -9.79
CA ALA A 74 12.13 -2.87 -10.21
C ALA A 74 11.43 -3.14 -11.55
N ARG A 75 10.17 -2.74 -11.65
CA ARG A 75 9.33 -2.92 -12.83
C ARG A 75 8.59 -1.65 -13.22
N GLN A 76 8.46 -1.44 -14.54
CA GLN A 76 7.75 -0.30 -15.10
C GLN A 76 6.25 -0.44 -14.85
N LEU A 77 5.61 0.67 -14.46
CA LEU A 77 4.15 0.76 -14.37
C LEU A 77 3.51 0.60 -15.74
N THR A 78 2.47 -0.22 -15.83
CA THR A 78 1.69 -0.43 -17.04
C THR A 78 0.19 -0.28 -16.79
N THR A 79 -0.57 0.06 -17.84
CA THR A 79 -2.04 0.17 -17.73
C THR A 79 -2.71 -1.13 -17.25
N PRO A 80 -2.30 -2.34 -17.67
CA PRO A 80 -2.84 -3.57 -17.11
C PRO A 80 -2.64 -3.73 -15.60
N MET A 81 -1.52 -3.24 -15.04
CA MET A 81 -1.34 -3.24 -13.58
C MET A 81 -2.35 -2.32 -12.89
N LEU A 82 -2.60 -1.14 -13.45
CA LEU A 82 -3.57 -0.18 -12.92
C LEU A 82 -5.01 -0.72 -12.97
N THR A 83 -5.38 -1.36 -14.09
CA THR A 83 -6.73 -1.92 -14.25
C THR A 83 -6.95 -3.14 -13.37
N GLY A 84 -5.92 -3.97 -13.21
CA GLY A 84 -5.96 -5.21 -12.44
C GLY A 84 -5.86 -5.03 -10.91
N ALA A 85 -5.39 -3.88 -10.42
CA ALA A 85 -5.36 -3.59 -8.99
C ALA A 85 -6.77 -3.24 -8.45
N ASP A 86 -7.05 -3.63 -7.22
CA ASP A 86 -8.25 -3.24 -6.47
C ASP A 86 -8.02 -1.94 -5.69
N LEU A 87 -6.78 -1.70 -5.25
CA LEU A 87 -6.32 -0.48 -4.57
C LEU A 87 -4.97 -0.06 -5.14
N ILE A 88 -4.80 1.24 -5.38
CA ILE A 88 -3.54 1.83 -5.84
C ILE A 88 -3.09 2.87 -4.83
N LEU A 89 -1.87 2.70 -4.30
CA LEU A 89 -1.27 3.57 -3.30
C LEU A 89 -0.05 4.29 -3.91
N ALA A 90 -0.25 5.51 -4.31
CA ALA A 90 0.81 6.38 -4.81
C ALA A 90 1.67 6.90 -3.65
N LEU A 91 2.98 7.00 -3.82
CA LEU A 91 3.87 7.51 -2.77
C LEU A 91 4.00 9.05 -2.77
N SER A 92 3.33 9.72 -3.72
CA SER A 92 3.15 11.17 -3.73
C SER A 92 1.93 11.56 -4.57
N THR A 93 1.51 12.81 -4.43
CA THR A 93 0.45 13.43 -5.22
C THR A 93 0.81 13.53 -6.71
N GLU A 94 2.09 13.72 -7.03
CA GLU A 94 2.59 13.67 -8.40
C GLU A 94 2.41 12.28 -9.02
N HIS A 95 2.81 11.21 -8.32
CA HIS A 95 2.60 9.84 -8.79
C HIS A 95 1.12 9.54 -9.02
N ARG A 96 0.26 10.00 -8.10
CA ARG A 96 -1.19 9.87 -8.26
C ARG A 96 -1.69 10.57 -9.52
N SER A 97 -1.20 11.79 -9.80
CA SER A 97 -1.58 12.54 -11.00
C SER A 97 -1.22 11.80 -12.28
N VAL A 98 -0.01 11.23 -12.36
CA VAL A 98 0.44 10.43 -13.51
C VAL A 98 -0.43 9.15 -13.66
N ILE A 99 -0.72 8.45 -12.56
CA ILE A 99 -1.60 7.27 -12.58
C ILE A 99 -2.97 7.62 -13.18
N LEU A 100 -3.56 8.74 -12.77
CA LEU A 100 -4.88 9.16 -13.23
C LEU A 100 -4.87 9.66 -14.68
N GLN A 101 -3.74 10.17 -15.18
CA GLN A 101 -3.57 10.45 -16.60
C GLN A 101 -3.53 9.16 -17.44
N LEU A 102 -2.84 8.12 -16.95
CA LEU A 102 -2.75 6.82 -17.62
C LEU A 102 -4.04 6.00 -17.54
N ALA A 103 -4.80 6.12 -16.45
CA ALA A 103 -6.01 5.37 -16.18
C ALA A 103 -7.04 6.22 -15.40
N PRO A 104 -7.79 7.12 -16.05
CA PRO A 104 -8.77 7.98 -15.37
C PRO A 104 -9.86 7.19 -14.61
N SER A 105 -10.22 6.01 -15.11
CA SER A 105 -11.19 5.11 -14.45
C SER A 105 -10.73 4.58 -13.09
N ALA A 106 -9.43 4.67 -12.79
CA ALA A 106 -8.87 4.24 -11.51
C ALA A 106 -9.08 5.27 -10.38
N PHE A 107 -9.70 6.42 -10.62
CA PHE A 107 -9.84 7.53 -9.66
C PHE A 107 -10.36 7.09 -8.29
N ARG A 108 -11.41 6.27 -8.24
CA ARG A 108 -12.03 5.85 -6.98
C ARG A 108 -11.20 4.88 -6.15
N LYS A 109 -10.19 4.23 -6.75
CA LYS A 109 -9.32 3.25 -6.10
C LYS A 109 -7.85 3.70 -5.98
N THR A 110 -7.55 4.96 -6.37
CA THR A 110 -6.20 5.53 -6.31
C THR A 110 -6.12 6.60 -5.24
N PHE A 111 -5.24 6.41 -4.28
CA PHE A 111 -4.96 7.33 -3.17
C PHE A 111 -3.45 7.54 -3.08
N THR A 112 -3.00 8.56 -2.35
CA THR A 112 -1.65 8.47 -1.80
C THR A 112 -1.65 7.52 -0.59
N LEU A 113 -0.49 6.96 -0.24
CA LEU A 113 -0.37 6.04 0.91
C LEU A 113 -0.86 6.71 2.20
N ARG A 114 -0.43 7.95 2.45
CA ARG A 114 -0.77 8.71 3.66
C ARG A 114 -2.21 9.19 3.66
N GLU A 115 -2.75 9.61 2.51
CA GLU A 115 -4.17 9.92 2.34
C GLU A 115 -5.03 8.71 2.72
N PHE A 116 -4.73 7.55 2.16
CA PHE A 116 -5.51 6.34 2.41
C PHE A 116 -5.49 5.94 3.88
N ALA A 117 -4.31 5.94 4.51
CA ALA A 117 -4.16 5.65 5.93
C ALA A 117 -5.02 6.59 6.81
N ARG A 118 -5.04 7.88 6.49
CA ARG A 118 -5.83 8.89 7.21
C ARG A 118 -7.34 8.68 7.04
N VAL A 119 -7.78 8.47 5.81
CA VAL A 119 -9.22 8.29 5.50
C VAL A 119 -9.73 6.97 6.05
N LEU A 120 -8.91 5.92 5.98
CA LEU A 120 -9.25 4.60 6.48
C LEU A 120 -9.51 4.57 7.99
N SER A 121 -8.83 5.43 8.76
CA SER A 121 -9.03 5.54 10.22
C SER A 121 -10.45 5.97 10.62
N GLY A 122 -11.24 6.54 9.70
CA GLY A 122 -12.64 6.92 9.89
C GLY A 122 -13.66 5.93 9.31
N ALA A 123 -13.21 4.88 8.59
CA ALA A 123 -14.08 3.94 7.90
C ALA A 123 -14.23 2.62 8.70
N PRO A 124 -15.45 2.06 8.85
CA PRO A 124 -15.64 0.79 9.52
C PRO A 124 -15.15 -0.36 8.64
N LEU A 125 -14.10 -1.04 9.07
CA LEU A 125 -13.54 -2.22 8.39
C LEU A 125 -14.08 -3.51 9.01
N GLU A 126 -15.35 -3.80 8.80
CA GLU A 126 -15.92 -5.07 9.26
C GLU A 126 -15.38 -6.24 8.42
N ASN A 127 -14.78 -7.23 9.08
CA ASN A 127 -14.26 -8.48 8.49
C ASN A 127 -13.06 -8.34 7.53
N ALA A 128 -12.32 -7.22 7.54
CA ALA A 128 -11.18 -7.00 6.63
C ALA A 128 -9.97 -7.92 6.89
N GLY A 129 -9.87 -8.53 8.06
CA GLY A 129 -8.78 -9.45 8.42
C GLY A 129 -9.24 -10.87 8.73
N THR A 130 -10.52 -11.23 8.53
CA THR A 130 -11.05 -12.54 8.95
C THR A 130 -12.00 -13.15 7.93
N GLY A 131 -11.97 -14.48 7.82
CA GLY A 131 -12.86 -15.21 6.93
C GLY A 131 -12.14 -15.78 5.70
N SER A 132 -12.89 -16.12 4.67
CA SER A 132 -12.33 -16.57 3.41
C SER A 132 -11.70 -15.43 2.63
N THR A 133 -10.79 -15.74 1.70
CA THR A 133 -10.20 -14.76 0.76
C THR A 133 -11.27 -13.88 0.08
N ALA A 134 -12.41 -14.47 -0.30
CA ALA A 134 -13.53 -13.73 -0.88
C ALA A 134 -14.14 -12.72 0.10
N ALA A 135 -14.32 -13.10 1.37
CA ALA A 135 -14.90 -12.23 2.40
C ALA A 135 -13.95 -11.06 2.73
N VAL A 136 -12.66 -11.34 2.89
CA VAL A 136 -11.63 -10.32 3.10
C VAL A 136 -11.62 -9.33 1.93
N ARG A 137 -11.55 -9.84 0.69
CA ARG A 137 -11.55 -9.00 -0.50
C ARG A 137 -12.80 -8.11 -0.58
N GLN A 138 -13.98 -8.67 -0.32
CA GLN A 138 -15.23 -7.90 -0.36
C GLN A 138 -15.27 -6.80 0.69
N ALA A 139 -14.82 -7.08 1.91
CA ALA A 139 -14.71 -6.09 2.98
C ALA A 139 -13.78 -4.92 2.59
N TRP A 140 -12.63 -5.23 2.01
CA TRP A 140 -11.70 -4.21 1.52
C TRP A 140 -12.28 -3.39 0.36
N LEU A 141 -12.97 -4.01 -0.60
CA LEU A 141 -13.61 -3.27 -1.69
C LEU A 141 -14.68 -2.29 -1.19
N ALA A 142 -15.44 -2.67 -0.17
CA ALA A 142 -16.39 -1.78 0.49
C ALA A 142 -15.68 -0.61 1.17
N ALA A 143 -14.62 -0.89 1.94
CA ALA A 143 -13.82 0.13 2.62
C ALA A 143 -13.14 1.11 1.65
N ILE A 144 -12.60 0.62 0.53
CA ILE A 144 -12.01 1.45 -0.53
C ILE A 144 -13.08 2.37 -1.14
N SER A 145 -14.28 1.84 -1.40
CA SER A 145 -15.39 2.64 -1.93
C SER A 145 -15.85 3.73 -0.96
N GLU A 146 -15.90 3.42 0.33
CA GLU A 146 -16.24 4.37 1.37
C GLU A 146 -15.15 5.43 1.53
N ALA A 147 -13.87 5.02 1.61
CA ALA A 147 -12.74 5.92 1.63
C ALA A 147 -12.75 6.91 0.46
N ALA A 148 -13.13 6.44 -0.74
CA ALA A 148 -13.27 7.30 -1.92
C ALA A 148 -14.39 8.35 -1.76
N SER A 149 -15.41 8.05 -0.99
CA SER A 149 -16.53 8.96 -0.71
C SER A 149 -16.21 9.95 0.41
N LEU A 150 -15.39 9.55 1.37
CA LEU A 150 -14.93 10.39 2.49
C LEU A 150 -13.75 11.29 2.13
N ARG A 151 -13.20 11.14 0.92
CA ARG A 151 -12.08 11.96 0.44
C ARG A 151 -12.46 13.42 0.46
N GLN A 152 -11.82 14.18 1.32
CA GLN A 152 -11.92 15.64 1.35
C GLN A 152 -10.85 16.26 0.45
N ALA A 153 -11.18 17.36 -0.21
CA ALA A 153 -10.18 18.23 -0.82
C ALA A 153 -9.44 18.95 0.32
N GLY A 154 -8.35 18.34 0.79
CA GLY A 154 -7.48 18.89 1.82
C GLY A 154 -6.12 19.28 1.25
N PRO A 155 -5.31 20.06 1.97
CA PRO A 155 -3.97 20.41 1.53
C PRO A 155 -3.13 19.15 1.34
N ALA A 156 -2.72 18.91 0.11
CA ALA A 156 -1.96 17.74 -0.32
C ALA A 156 -0.52 17.69 0.24
N ALA A 157 -0.07 18.72 0.95
CA ALA A 157 1.32 18.86 1.40
C ALA A 157 1.78 17.74 2.35
N ASP A 158 0.85 17.17 3.13
CA ASP A 158 1.16 16.09 4.09
C ASP A 158 0.96 14.69 3.52
N ASP A 159 0.55 14.56 2.28
CA ASP A 159 0.21 13.27 1.68
C ASP A 159 1.39 12.61 0.91
N ASP A 160 2.49 13.33 0.75
CA ASP A 160 3.67 12.86 0.05
C ASP A 160 4.65 12.14 0.99
N VAL A 161 5.33 11.12 0.47
CA VAL A 161 6.47 10.46 1.10
C VAL A 161 7.74 10.95 0.43
N THR A 162 8.65 11.50 1.25
CA THR A 162 9.95 12.06 0.80
C THR A 162 10.72 11.09 -0.08
N ASP A 163 11.29 11.57 -1.19
CA ASP A 163 12.11 10.76 -2.08
C ASP A 163 13.57 10.70 -1.58
N PRO A 164 14.07 9.51 -1.19
CA PRO A 164 15.43 9.36 -0.71
C PRO A 164 16.43 8.97 -1.82
N PHE A 165 16.00 8.88 -3.08
CA PHE A 165 16.85 8.38 -4.17
C PHE A 165 18.08 9.28 -4.37
N ARG A 166 19.28 8.68 -4.26
CA ARG A 166 20.59 9.36 -4.30
C ARG A 166 20.86 10.33 -3.15
N GLU A 167 20.07 10.24 -2.09
CA GLU A 167 20.22 11.07 -0.89
C GLU A 167 20.92 10.31 0.24
N GLY A 168 21.27 11.05 1.27
CA GLY A 168 21.95 10.50 2.46
C GLY A 168 21.00 9.76 3.41
N PRO A 169 21.58 9.08 4.44
CA PRO A 169 20.81 8.28 5.40
C PRO A 169 19.70 9.05 6.12
N GLU A 170 19.89 10.36 6.31
CA GLU A 170 18.90 11.25 6.94
C GLU A 170 17.59 11.31 6.15
N VAL A 171 17.68 11.37 4.81
CA VAL A 171 16.50 11.42 3.95
C VAL A 171 15.79 10.06 3.92
N TYR A 172 16.54 8.95 4.00
CA TYR A 172 15.97 7.62 4.17
C TYR A 172 15.22 7.48 5.50
N ARG A 173 15.76 8.06 6.60
CA ARG A 173 15.08 8.07 7.89
C ARG A 173 13.78 8.86 7.80
N LYS A 174 13.81 10.05 7.21
CA LYS A 174 12.60 10.88 7.00
C LYS A 174 11.56 10.13 6.17
N MET A 175 11.96 9.49 5.07
CA MET A 175 11.07 8.64 4.27
C MET A 175 10.40 7.56 5.14
N ALA A 176 11.17 6.88 6.00
CA ALA A 176 10.63 5.84 6.88
C ALA A 176 9.64 6.42 7.93
N GLU A 177 9.96 7.57 8.53
CA GLU A 177 9.09 8.28 9.48
C GLU A 177 7.73 8.69 8.87
N GLU A 178 7.67 8.89 7.55
CA GLU A 178 6.46 9.23 6.81
C GLU A 178 5.71 7.98 6.29
N LEU A 179 6.44 6.95 5.86
CA LEU A 179 5.88 5.77 5.21
C LEU A 179 5.39 4.74 6.24
N VAL A 180 6.21 4.42 7.25
CA VAL A 180 5.94 3.31 8.17
C VAL A 180 4.66 3.55 8.98
N PRO A 181 4.39 4.72 9.56
CA PRO A 181 3.14 4.96 10.28
C PRO A 181 1.89 4.81 9.39
N ALA A 182 1.99 5.16 8.10
CA ALA A 182 0.87 4.99 7.18
C ALA A 182 0.61 3.50 6.86
N VAL A 183 1.67 2.69 6.69
CA VAL A 183 1.56 1.24 6.57
C VAL A 183 0.95 0.63 7.82
N ASP A 184 1.45 1.00 9.00
CA ASP A 184 0.96 0.49 10.28
C ASP A 184 -0.51 0.84 10.52
N ALA A 185 -0.95 2.03 10.13
CA ALA A 185 -2.36 2.43 10.22
C ALA A 185 -3.26 1.55 9.34
N ILE A 186 -2.83 1.22 8.11
CA ILE A 186 -3.56 0.33 7.20
C ILE A 186 -3.63 -1.09 7.78
N LEU A 187 -2.53 -1.62 8.29
CA LEU A 187 -2.47 -2.95 8.91
C LEU A 187 -3.28 -3.01 10.22
N THR A 188 -3.21 -1.96 11.04
CA THR A 188 -4.01 -1.86 12.27
C THR A 188 -5.51 -1.85 11.96
N ALA A 189 -5.92 -1.16 10.91
CA ALA A 189 -7.31 -1.17 10.47
C ALA A 189 -7.75 -2.58 10.04
N ALA A 190 -6.90 -3.34 9.37
CA ALA A 190 -7.15 -4.73 9.02
C ALA A 190 -7.25 -5.66 10.26
N ASP A 191 -6.38 -5.48 11.25
CA ASP A 191 -6.33 -6.33 12.47
C ASP A 191 -7.38 -5.93 13.52
N SER A 192 -7.89 -4.71 13.53
CA SER A 192 -8.82 -4.20 14.54
C SER A 192 -10.09 -5.04 14.67
N VAL A 193 -10.48 -5.71 13.62
CA VAL A 193 -11.63 -6.63 13.58
C VAL A 193 -11.31 -7.95 14.28
N ARG A 194 -10.10 -8.47 14.11
CA ARG A 194 -9.66 -9.70 14.78
C ARG A 194 -9.62 -9.52 16.30
N ARG A 195 -9.10 -8.38 16.77
CA ARG A 195 -9.02 -8.06 18.21
C ARG A 195 -10.39 -7.88 18.86
N ARG A 196 -11.37 -7.25 18.19
CA ARG A 196 -12.73 -7.06 18.71
C ARG A 196 -13.47 -8.39 18.91
N ARG A 197 -13.28 -9.38 18.05
CA ARG A 197 -13.89 -10.70 18.17
C ARG A 197 -13.33 -11.52 19.32
N HIS A 198 -12.04 -11.38 19.64
CA HIS A 198 -11.41 -12.07 20.78
C HIS A 198 -11.75 -11.41 22.12
N ALA A 199 -12.04 -10.12 22.13
CA ALA A 199 -12.47 -9.39 23.33
C ALA A 199 -13.97 -9.55 23.66
N GLY A 200 -14.77 -10.07 22.73
CA GLY A 200 -16.23 -10.24 22.87
C GLY A 200 -16.72 -11.68 23.04
N SER A 201 -15.82 -12.66 23.24
CA SER A 201 -16.23 -14.03 23.62
C SER A 201 -16.13 -14.17 25.15
N PRO A 202 -17.25 -14.41 25.87
CA PRO A 202 -17.24 -14.65 27.29
C PRO A 202 -16.63 -16.03 27.66
#